data_322e5644ed8d64d7d39a0069e7dd2ead
#
_entry.id   322e5644ed8d64d7d39a0069e7dd2ead
#
_cell.length_a   1.000
_cell.length_b   1.000
_cell.length_c   1.000
_cell.angle_alpha   90.00
_cell.angle_beta   90.00
_cell.angle_gamma   90.00
#
_symmetry.space_group_name_H-M   'P 1'
#
loop_
_entity.id
_entity.type
_entity.pdbx_description
1 polymer ?
#
loop_
_entity_poly.entity_id
_entity_poly.type
_entity_poly.pdbx_seq_one_letter_code
_entity_poly.pdbx_strand_id
1 'polypeptide(L)'
;MPLSSDCALLVIDAQNGFMPGGGLPVAQGDAIVPVINRMAPLFENAVLTQDWHPASHVSFAANHPGRQPFDVIELPYGPQVLWPTHCVQGTPDAALHPQLHVPQAQLILRKGCRPQVDSYSAFTEADRTTTTGLAAWLHARGIRHLYLCGLATDYCVAWSALDARAAGFAVTVVEDACRAIDLNGSLARAWADMNAAGVQRASSQGLLAD
;
A
#
# COMPACT_ATOMS: atom_id res chain seq x y z
N MET A 1 -3.82 -15.42 -20.11
CA MET A 1 -2.58 -16.23 -19.94
C MET A 1 -1.78 -15.66 -18.76
N PRO A 2 -0.84 -16.42 -18.11
CA PRO A 2 0.05 -15.83 -17.12
C PRO A 2 0.85 -14.67 -17.71
N LEU A 3 1.08 -13.64 -16.92
CA LEU A 3 1.94 -12.51 -17.28
C LEU A 3 3.42 -12.94 -17.30
N SER A 4 4.26 -12.14 -17.96
CA SER A 4 5.71 -12.40 -18.03
C SER A 4 6.33 -12.55 -16.64
N SER A 5 7.36 -13.41 -16.53
CA SER A 5 8.06 -13.68 -15.27
C SER A 5 8.83 -12.47 -14.72
N ASP A 6 9.00 -11.40 -15.50
CA ASP A 6 9.55 -10.12 -15.04
C ASP A 6 8.48 -9.17 -14.47
N CYS A 7 7.23 -9.63 -14.36
CA CYS A 7 6.13 -8.93 -13.71
C CYS A 7 5.93 -9.44 -12.27
N ALA A 8 5.55 -8.53 -11.37
CA ALA A 8 5.16 -8.90 -10.01
C ALA A 8 3.87 -8.17 -9.58
N LEU A 9 3.03 -8.88 -8.83
CA LEU A 9 1.89 -8.31 -8.12
C LEU A 9 2.36 -7.79 -6.76
N LEU A 10 2.08 -6.52 -6.47
CA LEU A 10 2.31 -5.92 -5.16
C LEU A 10 0.96 -5.58 -4.54
N VAL A 11 0.55 -6.38 -3.55
CA VAL A 11 -0.69 -6.19 -2.80
C VAL A 11 -0.40 -5.34 -1.57
N ILE A 12 -0.88 -4.11 -1.58
CA ILE A 12 -0.64 -3.13 -0.54
C ILE A 12 -1.71 -3.26 0.55
N ASP A 13 -1.29 -3.59 1.74
CA ASP A 13 -2.01 -3.45 3.01
C ASP A 13 -3.46 -3.97 3.00
N ALA A 14 -3.69 -5.12 2.39
CA ALA A 14 -5.00 -5.78 2.40
C ALA A 14 -5.26 -6.42 3.79
N GLN A 15 -5.30 -5.58 4.84
CA GLN A 15 -5.37 -5.92 6.26
C GLN A 15 -6.74 -5.64 6.86
N ASN A 16 -7.08 -6.35 7.93
CA ASN A 16 -8.35 -6.17 8.65
C ASN A 16 -8.55 -4.72 9.13
N GLY A 17 -7.46 -4.02 9.51
CA GLY A 17 -7.49 -2.64 9.99
C GLY A 17 -8.06 -1.64 9.00
N PHE A 18 -7.96 -1.94 7.70
CA PHE A 18 -8.50 -1.10 6.62
C PHE A 18 -9.85 -1.58 6.07
N MET A 19 -10.37 -2.68 6.58
CA MET A 19 -11.67 -3.21 6.18
C MET A 19 -12.80 -2.56 7.00
N PRO A 20 -14.06 -2.69 6.60
CA PRO A 20 -15.20 -2.26 7.41
C PRO A 20 -15.15 -2.83 8.83
N GLY A 21 -15.14 -1.94 9.84
CA GLY A 21 -15.01 -2.30 11.26
C GLY A 21 -13.58 -2.37 11.79
N GLY A 22 -12.58 -2.14 10.96
CA GLY A 22 -11.18 -2.00 11.38
C GLY A 22 -10.85 -0.64 11.99
N GLY A 23 -9.60 -0.46 12.42
CA GLY A 23 -9.12 0.75 13.09
C GLY A 23 -9.11 2.00 12.22
N LEU A 24 -8.87 1.85 10.90
CA LEU A 24 -8.91 2.92 9.88
C LEU A 24 -9.68 2.42 8.66
N PRO A 25 -11.01 2.28 8.75
CA PRO A 25 -11.79 1.64 7.70
C PRO A 25 -11.81 2.48 6.42
N VAL A 26 -11.47 1.85 5.31
CA VAL A 26 -11.62 2.39 3.96
C VAL A 26 -12.98 1.95 3.41
N ALA A 27 -13.71 2.87 2.81
CA ALA A 27 -15.04 2.57 2.25
C ALA A 27 -14.95 1.43 1.22
N GLN A 28 -15.71 0.36 1.43
CA GLN A 28 -15.68 -0.85 0.58
C GLN A 28 -14.27 -1.48 0.45
N GLY A 29 -13.43 -1.35 1.48
CA GLY A 29 -12.07 -1.91 1.46
C GLY A 29 -12.06 -3.43 1.23
N ASP A 30 -13.02 -4.14 1.78
CA ASP A 30 -13.21 -5.58 1.61
C ASP A 30 -13.57 -6.01 0.18
N ALA A 31 -14.18 -5.13 -0.62
CA ALA A 31 -14.54 -5.41 -2.00
C ALA A 31 -13.34 -5.65 -2.93
N ILE A 32 -12.13 -5.24 -2.52
CA ILE A 32 -10.91 -5.50 -3.32
C ILE A 32 -10.46 -6.96 -3.23
N VAL A 33 -10.74 -7.66 -2.13
CA VAL A 33 -10.20 -9.00 -1.85
C VAL A 33 -10.59 -10.01 -2.94
N PRO A 34 -11.87 -10.16 -3.33
CA PRO A 34 -12.23 -11.07 -4.42
C PRO A 34 -11.64 -10.66 -5.77
N VAL A 35 -11.39 -9.37 -6.01
CA VAL A 35 -10.74 -8.90 -7.24
C VAL A 35 -9.28 -9.34 -7.26
N ILE A 36 -8.55 -9.10 -6.16
CA ILE A 36 -7.16 -9.52 -6.00
C ILE A 36 -7.03 -11.03 -6.18
N ASN A 37 -7.88 -11.81 -5.51
CA ASN A 37 -7.84 -13.27 -5.59
C ASN A 37 -8.03 -13.80 -7.01
N ARG A 38 -8.87 -13.15 -7.84
CA ARG A 38 -9.07 -13.54 -9.23
C ARG A 38 -7.86 -13.23 -10.12
N MET A 39 -7.18 -12.10 -9.90
CA MET A 39 -6.05 -11.71 -10.74
C MET A 39 -4.72 -12.28 -10.26
N ALA A 40 -4.59 -12.62 -8.98
CA ALA A 40 -3.33 -13.11 -8.39
C ALA A 40 -2.72 -14.29 -9.16
N PRO A 41 -3.49 -15.30 -9.66
CA PRO A 41 -2.94 -16.41 -10.43
C PRO A 41 -2.28 -16.02 -11.75
N LEU A 42 -2.48 -14.81 -12.26
CA LEU A 42 -1.79 -14.32 -13.46
C LEU A 42 -0.31 -14.02 -13.20
N PHE A 43 0.10 -13.91 -11.94
CA PHE A 43 1.45 -13.50 -11.54
C PHE A 43 2.21 -14.67 -10.92
N GLU A 44 3.39 -14.95 -11.46
CA GLU A 44 4.34 -15.88 -10.85
C GLU A 44 4.96 -15.27 -9.58
N ASN A 45 5.21 -13.96 -9.61
CA ASN A 45 5.82 -13.22 -8.50
C ASN A 45 4.78 -12.36 -7.79
N ALA A 46 4.71 -12.47 -6.47
CA ALA A 46 3.83 -11.63 -5.65
C ALA A 46 4.50 -11.24 -4.33
N VAL A 47 4.22 -10.01 -3.92
CA VAL A 47 4.62 -9.44 -2.63
C VAL A 47 3.38 -8.88 -1.95
N LEU A 48 3.24 -9.14 -0.65
CA LEU A 48 2.22 -8.53 0.18
C LEU A 48 2.88 -7.50 1.11
N THR A 49 2.18 -6.42 1.44
CA THR A 49 2.66 -5.52 2.48
C THR A 49 1.70 -5.50 3.68
N GLN A 50 2.24 -5.11 4.82
CA GLN A 50 1.48 -4.86 6.04
C GLN A 50 1.98 -3.57 6.69
N ASP A 51 1.06 -2.65 7.01
CA ASP A 51 1.29 -1.68 8.06
C ASP A 51 1.48 -2.43 9.37
N TRP A 52 2.55 -2.09 10.10
CA TRP A 52 2.95 -2.84 11.30
C TRP A 52 3.44 -1.87 12.36
N HIS A 53 2.53 -1.03 12.86
CA HIS A 53 2.85 0.09 13.74
C HIS A 53 3.00 -0.35 15.20
N PRO A 54 4.06 0.08 15.91
CA PRO A 54 4.07 -0.01 17.37
C PRO A 54 2.94 0.86 17.96
N ALA A 55 2.41 0.49 19.12
CA ALA A 55 1.32 1.24 19.76
C ALA A 55 1.66 2.72 20.03
N SER A 56 2.96 3.04 20.18
CA SER A 56 3.48 4.40 20.37
C SER A 56 3.79 5.13 19.06
N HIS A 57 3.30 4.67 17.92
CA HIS A 57 3.65 5.24 16.62
C HIS A 57 3.24 6.71 16.49
N VAL A 58 4.13 7.54 15.94
CA VAL A 58 3.97 8.99 15.82
C VAL A 58 2.79 9.43 14.95
N SER A 59 2.32 8.59 14.03
CA SER A 59 1.17 8.91 13.18
C SER A 59 -0.18 8.75 13.89
N PHE A 60 -0.24 8.20 15.09
CA PHE A 60 -1.51 8.00 15.78
C PHE A 60 -1.93 9.25 16.56
N ALA A 61 -3.14 9.77 16.27
CA ALA A 61 -3.71 10.93 16.98
C ALA A 61 -3.76 10.69 18.50
N ALA A 62 -4.01 9.47 18.92
CA ALA A 62 -4.07 9.08 20.34
C ALA A 62 -2.76 9.33 21.09
N ASN A 63 -1.61 9.41 20.41
CA ASN A 63 -0.31 9.67 20.99
C ASN A 63 0.03 11.18 21.08
N HIS A 64 -0.89 12.07 20.66
CA HIS A 64 -0.71 13.52 20.67
C HIS A 64 -1.81 14.20 21.50
N PRO A 65 -1.53 14.64 22.74
CA PRO A 65 -2.53 15.30 23.58
C PRO A 65 -3.21 16.48 22.89
N GLY A 66 -4.55 16.50 22.90
CA GLY A 66 -5.37 17.56 22.29
C GLY A 66 -5.53 17.49 20.78
N ARG A 67 -4.98 16.48 20.12
CA ARG A 67 -5.15 16.24 18.67
C ARG A 67 -6.28 15.26 18.39
N GLN A 68 -6.81 15.36 17.18
CA GLN A 68 -7.84 14.47 16.67
C GLN A 68 -7.35 13.72 15.42
N PRO A 69 -7.94 12.56 15.08
CA PRO A 69 -7.71 11.94 13.78
C PRO A 69 -7.94 12.93 12.63
N PHE A 70 -7.05 12.84 11.63
CA PHE A 70 -6.98 13.70 10.44
C PHE A 70 -6.42 15.11 10.66
N ASP A 71 -6.05 15.48 11.90
CA ASP A 71 -5.19 16.65 12.11
C ASP A 71 -3.87 16.46 11.37
N VAL A 72 -3.23 17.59 11.02
CA VAL A 72 -1.87 17.59 10.46
C VAL A 72 -0.93 18.22 11.47
N ILE A 73 0.22 17.58 11.68
CA ILE A 73 1.33 18.11 12.49
C ILE A 73 2.60 18.19 11.66
N GLU A 74 3.54 19.04 12.08
CA GLU A 74 4.88 19.08 11.49
C GLU A 74 5.82 18.16 12.26
N LEU A 75 6.48 17.27 11.52
CA LEU A 75 7.54 16.39 11.99
C LEU A 75 8.86 16.72 11.29
N PRO A 76 10.01 16.22 11.74
CA PRO A 76 11.30 16.50 11.10
C PRO A 76 11.37 16.16 9.61
N TYR A 77 10.52 15.26 9.13
CA TYR A 77 10.43 14.88 7.75
C TYR A 77 9.28 15.57 6.96
N GLY A 78 8.60 16.53 7.58
CA GLY A 78 7.52 17.32 6.97
C GLY A 78 6.15 17.05 7.57
N PRO A 79 5.07 17.46 6.87
CA PRO A 79 3.71 17.34 7.38
C PRO A 79 3.28 15.87 7.49
N GLN A 80 2.67 15.53 8.62
CA GLN A 80 2.14 14.21 8.95
C GLN A 80 0.65 14.30 9.27
N VAL A 81 -0.16 13.55 8.54
CA VAL A 81 -1.57 13.33 8.91
C VAL A 81 -1.61 12.40 10.12
N LEU A 82 -2.37 12.78 11.14
CA LEU A 82 -2.62 11.94 12.29
C LEU A 82 -3.80 11.01 12.03
N TRP A 83 -3.57 9.74 12.19
CA TRP A 83 -4.54 8.69 11.91
C TRP A 83 -5.21 8.17 13.19
N PRO A 84 -6.42 7.59 13.11
CA PRO A 84 -6.88 6.68 14.14
C PRO A 84 -5.86 5.57 14.39
N THR A 85 -5.83 5.01 15.59
CA THR A 85 -4.98 3.85 15.89
C THR A 85 -5.42 2.66 15.03
N HIS A 86 -4.51 2.12 14.23
CA HIS A 86 -4.76 1.02 13.29
C HIS A 86 -3.53 0.14 13.13
N CYS A 87 -3.71 -1.07 12.66
CA CYS A 87 -2.66 -2.02 12.29
C CYS A 87 -1.52 -2.12 13.34
N VAL A 88 -1.88 -2.11 14.64
CA VAL A 88 -0.90 -2.23 15.72
C VAL A 88 -0.29 -3.64 15.70
N GLN A 89 1.03 -3.70 15.83
CA GLN A 89 1.83 -4.92 15.80
C GLN A 89 1.22 -6.04 16.65
N GLY A 90 1.06 -7.22 16.06
CA GLY A 90 0.57 -8.41 16.75
C GLY A 90 -0.93 -8.46 17.02
N THR A 91 -1.69 -7.43 16.64
CA THR A 91 -3.15 -7.42 16.80
C THR A 91 -3.86 -8.06 15.60
N PRO A 92 -5.12 -8.53 15.77
CA PRO A 92 -5.94 -8.97 14.65
C PRO A 92 -6.16 -7.89 13.58
N ASP A 93 -6.15 -6.62 13.97
CA ASP A 93 -6.29 -5.47 13.08
C ASP A 93 -5.13 -5.40 12.06
N ALA A 94 -3.90 -5.70 12.49
CA ALA A 94 -2.71 -5.76 11.64
C ALA A 94 -2.61 -7.02 10.78
N ALA A 95 -3.47 -8.02 10.99
CA ALA A 95 -3.44 -9.24 10.18
C ALA A 95 -3.96 -8.98 8.76
N LEU A 96 -3.41 -9.71 7.78
CA LEU A 96 -3.96 -9.75 6.42
C LEU A 96 -5.40 -10.28 6.47
N HIS A 97 -6.23 -9.82 5.55
CA HIS A 97 -7.62 -10.25 5.47
C HIS A 97 -7.71 -11.79 5.28
N PRO A 98 -8.53 -12.51 6.08
CA PRO A 98 -8.52 -13.97 6.09
C PRO A 98 -8.96 -14.63 4.79
N GLN A 99 -9.68 -13.89 3.92
CA GLN A 99 -10.09 -14.37 2.61
C GLN A 99 -9.10 -13.95 1.49
N LEU A 100 -8.02 -13.23 1.81
CA LEU A 100 -6.99 -12.93 0.82
C LEU A 100 -6.25 -14.21 0.48
N HIS A 101 -6.21 -14.56 -0.81
CA HIS A 101 -5.61 -15.79 -1.30
C HIS A 101 -4.58 -15.51 -2.38
N VAL A 102 -3.32 -15.37 -1.98
CA VAL A 102 -2.14 -15.17 -2.83
C VAL A 102 -1.05 -16.14 -2.39
N PRO A 103 -1.26 -17.47 -2.59
CA PRO A 103 -0.39 -18.49 -2.02
C PRO A 103 1.04 -18.47 -2.59
N GLN A 104 1.23 -17.89 -3.78
CA GLN A 104 2.53 -17.73 -4.42
C GLN A 104 3.33 -16.52 -3.90
N ALA A 105 2.81 -15.74 -2.93
CA ALA A 105 3.53 -14.61 -2.38
C ALA A 105 4.85 -15.05 -1.74
N GLN A 106 5.96 -14.50 -2.23
CA GLN A 106 7.31 -14.86 -1.79
C GLN A 106 7.83 -13.95 -0.69
N LEU A 107 7.17 -12.81 -0.45
CA LEU A 107 7.57 -11.84 0.57
C LEU A 107 6.33 -11.22 1.20
N ILE A 108 6.32 -11.11 2.52
CA ILE A 108 5.44 -10.23 3.27
C ILE A 108 6.31 -9.14 3.89
N LEU A 109 6.19 -7.92 3.37
CA LEU A 109 6.96 -6.77 3.82
C LEU A 109 6.15 -6.00 4.87
N ARG A 110 6.71 -5.84 6.07
CA ARG A 110 6.15 -4.98 7.11
C ARG A 110 6.74 -3.59 7.04
N LYS A 111 5.91 -2.56 7.01
CA LYS A 111 6.30 -1.16 6.97
C LYS A 111 5.73 -0.37 8.14
N GLY A 112 6.21 0.86 8.38
CA GLY A 112 5.78 1.66 9.52
C GLY A 112 6.15 1.05 10.87
N CYS A 113 7.27 0.31 10.95
CA CYS A 113 7.71 -0.36 12.17
C CYS A 113 8.45 0.58 13.13
N ARG A 114 8.93 1.74 12.66
CA ARG A 114 9.69 2.69 13.44
C ARG A 114 8.76 3.66 14.17
N PRO A 115 8.87 3.82 15.50
CA PRO A 115 7.92 4.64 16.26
C PRO A 115 7.84 6.10 15.83
N GLN A 116 8.94 6.66 15.29
CA GLN A 116 9.10 8.10 15.02
C GLN A 116 8.99 8.48 13.54
N VAL A 117 8.81 7.52 12.64
CA VAL A 117 8.76 7.77 11.20
C VAL A 117 7.63 6.93 10.59
N ASP A 118 6.75 7.57 9.87
CA ASP A 118 5.67 6.89 9.14
C ASP A 118 6.18 6.28 7.83
N SER A 119 5.41 5.38 7.25
CA SER A 119 5.77 4.68 6.00
C SER A 119 4.53 4.36 5.17
N TYR A 120 4.13 5.28 4.31
CA TYR A 120 3.09 4.97 3.32
C TYR A 120 3.63 4.05 2.24
N SER A 121 4.80 4.38 1.69
CA SER A 121 5.43 3.60 0.62
C SER A 121 5.97 2.25 1.10
N ALA A 122 5.82 1.24 0.25
CA ALA A 122 6.50 -0.05 0.40
C ALA A 122 8.01 0.02 0.10
N PHE A 123 8.54 1.14 -0.39
CA PHE A 123 9.94 1.29 -0.82
C PHE A 123 10.78 2.16 0.10
N THR A 124 10.24 3.32 0.50
CA THR A 124 10.96 4.32 1.28
C THR A 124 10.05 4.88 2.36
N GLU A 125 10.55 5.01 3.60
CA GLU A 125 9.81 5.60 4.70
C GLU A 125 9.62 7.12 4.48
N ALA A 126 8.78 7.75 5.28
CA ALA A 126 8.43 9.17 5.14
C ALA A 126 9.63 10.12 5.28
N ASP A 127 10.70 9.69 5.95
CA ASP A 127 11.96 10.44 6.05
C ASP A 127 12.73 10.53 4.71
N ARG A 128 12.27 9.85 3.67
CA ARG A 128 12.81 9.81 2.30
C ARG A 128 14.26 9.31 2.21
N THR A 129 14.80 8.76 3.29
CA THR A 129 16.19 8.25 3.37
C THR A 129 16.25 6.77 3.75
N THR A 130 15.32 6.32 4.60
CA THR A 130 15.27 4.93 5.03
C THR A 130 14.54 4.07 3.99
N THR A 131 15.22 3.10 3.42
CA THR A 131 14.64 2.17 2.46
C THR A 131 14.20 0.88 3.14
N THR A 132 13.14 0.26 2.64
CA THR A 132 12.65 -1.05 3.12
C THR A 132 13.47 -2.23 2.58
N GLY A 133 14.27 -2.00 1.54
CA GLY A 133 14.98 -3.04 0.81
C GLY A 133 14.17 -3.69 -0.32
N LEU A 134 12.89 -3.33 -0.50
CA LEU A 134 12.03 -3.97 -1.50
C LEU A 134 12.55 -3.80 -2.93
N ALA A 135 13.05 -2.60 -3.29
CA ALA A 135 13.59 -2.35 -4.63
C ALA A 135 14.76 -3.30 -4.96
N ALA A 136 15.70 -3.45 -4.02
CA ALA A 136 16.83 -4.36 -4.20
C ALA A 136 16.38 -5.83 -4.33
N TRP A 137 15.40 -6.25 -3.54
CA TRP A 137 14.84 -7.59 -3.61
C TRP A 137 14.17 -7.88 -4.95
N LEU A 138 13.40 -6.93 -5.48
CA LEU A 138 12.73 -7.03 -6.78
C LEU A 138 13.73 -7.05 -7.94
N HIS A 139 14.72 -6.14 -7.92
CA HIS A 139 15.78 -6.11 -8.93
C HIS A 139 16.60 -7.40 -8.97
N ALA A 140 16.94 -7.97 -7.80
CA ALA A 140 17.66 -9.25 -7.71
C ALA A 140 16.88 -10.42 -8.33
N ARG A 141 15.57 -10.31 -8.48
CA ARG A 141 14.69 -11.29 -9.13
C ARG A 141 14.40 -10.98 -10.60
N GLY A 142 15.01 -9.93 -11.14
CA GLY A 142 14.80 -9.51 -12.53
C GLY A 142 13.44 -8.88 -12.80
N ILE A 143 12.71 -8.47 -11.76
CA ILE A 143 11.41 -7.81 -11.92
C ILE A 143 11.63 -6.44 -12.56
N ARG A 144 10.78 -6.13 -13.54
CA ARG A 144 10.81 -4.86 -14.29
C ARG A 144 9.47 -4.13 -14.27
N HIS A 145 8.38 -4.85 -14.12
CA HIS A 145 7.04 -4.29 -14.12
C HIS A 145 6.27 -4.71 -12.86
N LEU A 146 5.71 -3.73 -12.16
CA LEU A 146 4.91 -3.92 -10.96
C LEU A 146 3.45 -3.59 -11.22
N TYR A 147 2.57 -4.49 -10.84
CA TYR A 147 1.14 -4.27 -10.78
C TYR A 147 0.74 -4.08 -9.33
N LEU A 148 0.26 -2.88 -9.00
CA LEU A 148 -0.11 -2.51 -7.63
C LEU A 148 -1.62 -2.58 -7.45
N CYS A 149 -2.04 -3.08 -6.31
CA CYS A 149 -3.42 -3.06 -5.84
C CYS A 149 -3.45 -2.95 -4.32
N GLY A 150 -4.59 -2.69 -3.72
CA GLY A 150 -4.73 -2.64 -2.26
C GLY A 150 -5.22 -1.30 -1.72
N LEU A 151 -4.79 -0.96 -0.52
CA LEU A 151 -5.32 0.15 0.29
C LEU A 151 -4.21 1.05 0.83
N ALA A 152 -4.45 2.35 0.97
CA ALA A 152 -5.47 3.10 0.25
C ALA A 152 -4.86 3.68 -1.02
N THR A 153 -5.68 3.84 -2.07
CA THR A 153 -5.23 4.32 -3.40
C THR A 153 -4.43 5.61 -3.30
N ASP A 154 -4.90 6.55 -2.51
CA ASP A 154 -4.38 7.92 -2.37
C ASP A 154 -3.24 8.07 -1.35
N TYR A 155 -2.91 7.00 -0.63
CA TYR A 155 -1.79 6.95 0.31
C TYR A 155 -0.82 5.82 -0.03
N CYS A 156 -0.92 4.67 0.63
CA CYS A 156 0.09 3.62 0.51
C CYS A 156 0.27 3.12 -0.93
N VAL A 157 -0.80 3.01 -1.72
CA VAL A 157 -0.71 2.60 -3.13
C VAL A 157 -0.01 3.67 -3.96
N ALA A 158 -0.44 4.94 -3.87
CA ALA A 158 0.14 6.03 -4.65
C ALA A 158 1.61 6.26 -4.30
N TRP A 159 1.95 6.33 -3.01
CA TRP A 159 3.35 6.52 -2.57
C TRP A 159 4.23 5.37 -3.02
N SER A 160 3.74 4.12 -2.94
CA SER A 160 4.47 2.95 -3.44
C SER A 160 4.63 2.99 -4.95
N ALA A 161 3.61 3.42 -5.70
CA ALA A 161 3.68 3.54 -7.15
C ALA A 161 4.71 4.58 -7.60
N LEU A 162 4.72 5.75 -6.94
CA LEU A 162 5.68 6.82 -7.24
C LEU A 162 7.12 6.40 -6.93
N ASP A 163 7.34 5.79 -5.77
CA ASP A 163 8.67 5.31 -5.39
C ASP A 163 9.14 4.14 -6.27
N ALA A 164 8.24 3.26 -6.70
CA ALA A 164 8.55 2.21 -7.65
C ALA A 164 8.99 2.79 -9.00
N ARG A 165 8.31 3.84 -9.49
CA ARG A 165 8.73 4.57 -10.70
C ARG A 165 10.12 5.19 -10.52
N ALA A 166 10.36 5.85 -9.38
CA ALA A 166 11.67 6.42 -9.05
C ALA A 166 12.79 5.36 -8.97
N ALA A 167 12.44 4.13 -8.54
CA ALA A 167 13.36 2.99 -8.51
C ALA A 167 13.55 2.30 -9.87
N GLY A 168 12.93 2.80 -10.95
CA GLY A 168 13.14 2.34 -12.33
C GLY A 168 12.18 1.25 -12.81
N PHE A 169 11.15 0.89 -12.04
CA PHE A 169 10.13 -0.07 -12.47
C PHE A 169 9.11 0.57 -13.42
N ALA A 170 8.60 -0.18 -14.39
CA ALA A 170 7.30 0.08 -14.98
C ALA A 170 6.22 -0.20 -13.94
N VAL A 171 5.19 0.64 -13.86
CA VAL A 171 4.15 0.52 -12.83
C VAL A 171 2.76 0.65 -13.44
N THR A 172 1.90 -0.29 -13.09
CA THR A 172 0.46 -0.26 -13.38
C THR A 172 -0.31 -0.38 -12.06
N VAL A 173 -1.20 0.55 -11.79
CA VAL A 173 -2.16 0.44 -10.68
C VAL A 173 -3.45 -0.16 -11.20
N VAL A 174 -3.91 -1.25 -10.58
CA VAL A 174 -5.16 -1.94 -10.92
C VAL A 174 -6.28 -1.29 -10.11
N GLU A 175 -6.98 -0.35 -10.74
CA GLU A 175 -7.88 0.59 -10.08
C GLU A 175 -9.04 -0.09 -9.33
N ASP A 176 -9.72 -1.03 -9.99
CA ASP A 176 -10.87 -1.73 -9.40
C ASP A 176 -10.49 -2.70 -8.26
N ALA A 177 -9.18 -2.99 -8.12
CA ALA A 177 -8.59 -3.69 -6.99
C ALA A 177 -8.02 -2.73 -5.91
N CYS A 178 -8.41 -1.46 -5.94
CA CYS A 178 -8.03 -0.45 -4.95
C CYS A 178 -9.26 0.26 -4.40
N ARG A 179 -9.12 0.87 -3.19
CA ARG A 179 -10.09 1.81 -2.62
C ARG A 179 -9.34 2.95 -1.94
N ALA A 180 -9.95 4.12 -1.90
CA ALA A 180 -9.35 5.34 -1.37
C ALA A 180 -9.98 5.78 -0.06
N ILE A 181 -9.24 6.54 0.74
CA ILE A 181 -9.74 7.30 1.89
C ILE A 181 -10.41 8.59 1.40
N ASP A 182 -9.84 9.23 0.39
CA ASP A 182 -10.26 10.49 -0.23
C ASP A 182 -10.44 11.66 0.75
N LEU A 183 -9.43 11.88 1.57
CA LEU A 183 -9.39 13.00 2.50
C LEU A 183 -9.12 14.31 1.73
N ASN A 184 -10.11 15.20 1.69
CA ASN A 184 -10.01 16.52 1.04
C ASN A 184 -9.54 16.46 -0.43
N GLY A 185 -10.00 15.49 -1.21
CA GLY A 185 -9.64 15.33 -2.62
C GLY A 185 -8.26 14.72 -2.84
N SER A 186 -7.74 13.97 -1.86
CA SER A 186 -6.45 13.28 -1.98
C SER A 186 -6.41 12.27 -3.12
N LEU A 187 -7.54 11.62 -3.43
CA LEU A 187 -7.62 10.67 -4.53
C LEU A 187 -7.34 11.32 -5.89
N ALA A 188 -7.95 12.48 -6.16
CA ALA A 188 -7.74 13.18 -7.41
C ALA A 188 -6.28 13.64 -7.57
N ARG A 189 -5.67 14.14 -6.48
CA ARG A 189 -4.25 14.52 -6.47
C ARG A 189 -3.34 13.32 -6.69
N ALA A 190 -3.59 12.22 -6.00
CA ALA A 190 -2.79 11.00 -6.14
C ALA A 190 -2.80 10.46 -7.56
N TRP A 191 -3.95 10.46 -8.23
CA TRP A 191 -4.04 10.06 -9.64
C TRP A 191 -3.30 11.03 -10.57
N ALA A 192 -3.37 12.34 -10.30
CA ALA A 192 -2.62 13.34 -11.09
C ALA A 192 -1.10 13.12 -10.96
N ASP A 193 -0.60 12.90 -9.74
CA ASP A 193 0.82 12.67 -9.45
C ASP A 193 1.32 11.35 -10.06
N MET A 194 0.55 10.28 -9.90
CA MET A 194 0.87 8.98 -10.51
C MET A 194 0.93 9.07 -12.04
N ASN A 195 -0.05 9.75 -12.67
CA ASN A 195 -0.07 9.95 -14.12
C ASN A 195 1.14 10.77 -14.59
N ALA A 196 1.48 11.85 -13.88
CA ALA A 196 2.66 12.67 -14.19
C ALA A 196 3.97 11.88 -14.08
N ALA A 197 4.04 10.89 -13.17
CA ALA A 197 5.17 9.99 -13.03
C ALA A 197 5.18 8.83 -14.05
N GLY A 198 4.19 8.75 -14.94
CA GLY A 198 4.08 7.69 -15.95
C GLY A 198 3.59 6.35 -15.39
N VAL A 199 2.85 6.36 -14.28
CA VAL A 199 2.13 5.19 -13.77
C VAL A 199 0.95 4.92 -14.68
N GLN A 200 0.81 3.68 -15.13
CA GLN A 200 -0.33 3.24 -15.91
C GLN A 200 -1.53 2.91 -15.01
N ARG A 201 -2.72 3.08 -15.52
CA ARG A 201 -3.99 2.73 -14.87
C ARG A 201 -4.69 1.65 -15.67
N ALA A 202 -5.05 0.55 -15.03
CA ALA A 202 -5.73 -0.57 -15.65
C ALA A 202 -6.89 -1.07 -14.79
N SER A 203 -7.76 -1.90 -15.37
CA SER A 203 -8.75 -2.67 -14.64
C SER A 203 -8.34 -4.14 -14.58
N SER A 204 -8.80 -4.85 -13.55
CA SER A 204 -8.58 -6.29 -13.44
C SER A 204 -9.20 -7.06 -14.62
N GLN A 205 -10.31 -6.57 -15.15
CA GLN A 205 -10.97 -7.17 -16.31
C GLN A 205 -10.08 -7.13 -17.56
N GLY A 206 -9.35 -6.03 -17.78
CA GLY A 206 -8.38 -5.93 -18.88
C GLY A 206 -7.28 -6.99 -18.77
N LEU A 207 -6.73 -7.17 -17.57
CA LEU A 207 -5.69 -8.17 -17.32
C LEU A 207 -6.17 -9.62 -17.45
N LEU A 208 -7.46 -9.88 -17.19
CA LEU A 208 -8.04 -11.21 -17.26
C LEU A 208 -8.50 -11.59 -18.67
N ALA A 209 -8.63 -10.61 -19.58
CA ALA A 209 -9.10 -10.81 -20.95
C ALA A 209 -7.97 -11.21 -21.92
N ASP A 210 -6.72 -10.89 -21.57
CA ASP A 210 -5.49 -11.22 -22.31
C ASP A 210 -4.94 -12.60 -21.87
#